data_96c10bbb2401cc1d2cf245a5a202c37e
#
_entry.id   96c10bbb2401cc1d2cf245a5a202c37e
#
_cell.length_a   1.000
_cell.length_b   1.000
_cell.length_c   1.000
_cell.angle_alpha   90.00
_cell.angle_beta   90.00
_cell.angle_gamma   90.00
#
_symmetry.space_group_name_H-M   'P 1'
#
loop_
_entity.id
_entity.type
_entity.pdbx_description
1 polymer ?
#
loop_
_entity_poly.entity_id
_entity_poly.type
_entity_poly.pdbx_seq_one_letter_code
_entity_poly.pdbx_strand_id
1 'polypeptide(L)'
;WVRRKEFLQINPAGTLPLLLAEHDAPIPGAMVIAEYLDETRGALMRGKRLFADDPFERAEIRRLCEWYLVKCEAEVTRHMVRERVFKPMMPASIGGGSPEAAALRAARGNVRQHMKYTNWLAANRDWLAGPSITYADMAAGAAISILDYLGEIEWNDYPAARDWYARLKSRPAFRPLLTERVQGLPPVSHYPDPDF
;
A
#
# COMPACT_ATOMS: atom_id res chain seq x y z
N TRP A 1 4.60 14.43 11.69
CA TRP A 1 5.77 14.49 12.61
C TRP A 1 5.45 15.03 14.01
N VAL A 2 4.26 15.56 14.22
CA VAL A 2 3.81 16.00 15.56
C VAL A 2 3.02 14.87 16.21
N ARG A 3 3.50 14.36 17.34
CA ARG A 3 2.76 13.36 18.12
C ARG A 3 1.75 14.08 19.02
N ARG A 4 0.48 14.05 18.68
CA ARG A 4 -0.60 14.66 19.47
C ARG A 4 -0.90 13.79 20.69
N LYS A 5 -0.96 14.39 21.86
CA LYS A 5 -1.22 13.67 23.13
C LYS A 5 -2.55 12.95 23.12
N GLU A 6 -3.58 13.57 22.55
CA GLU A 6 -4.92 13.02 22.43
C GLU A 6 -4.92 11.73 21.57
N PHE A 7 -4.14 11.72 20.49
CA PHE A 7 -3.99 10.53 19.65
C PHE A 7 -3.24 9.40 20.38
N LEU A 8 -2.20 9.74 21.14
CA LEU A 8 -1.43 8.76 21.90
C LEU A 8 -2.22 8.14 23.06
N GLN A 9 -3.24 8.83 23.59
CA GLN A 9 -4.17 8.25 24.58
C GLN A 9 -5.04 7.16 23.97
N ILE A 10 -5.41 7.29 22.70
CA ILE A 10 -6.22 6.32 21.96
C ILE A 10 -5.36 5.19 21.38
N ASN A 11 -4.20 5.55 20.85
CA ASN A 11 -3.24 4.61 20.26
C ASN A 11 -1.82 4.92 20.79
N PRO A 12 -1.37 4.28 21.88
CA PRO A 12 -0.05 4.50 22.47
C PRO A 12 1.12 4.24 21.52
N ALA A 13 0.94 3.37 20.51
CA ALA A 13 1.96 3.12 19.48
C ALA A 13 2.19 4.33 18.56
N GLY A 14 1.23 5.25 18.48
CA GLY A 14 1.32 6.43 17.63
C GLY A 14 1.36 6.14 16.13
N THR A 15 0.89 4.96 15.72
CA THR A 15 0.92 4.49 14.33
C THR A 15 -0.43 4.65 13.64
N LEU A 16 -0.42 4.74 12.32
CA LEU A 16 -1.60 4.72 11.46
C LEU A 16 -1.56 3.48 10.56
N PRO A 17 -2.71 3.00 10.09
CA PRO A 17 -4.07 3.47 10.33
C PRO A 17 -4.62 3.09 11.72
N LEU A 18 -5.62 3.85 12.18
CA LEU A 18 -6.41 3.56 13.37
C LEU A 18 -7.89 3.59 12.97
N LEU A 19 -8.62 2.51 13.25
CA LEU A 19 -10.07 2.44 13.13
C LEU A 19 -10.69 2.63 14.52
N LEU A 20 -11.65 3.53 14.64
CA LEU A 20 -12.56 3.56 15.78
C LEU A 20 -13.77 2.71 15.42
N ALA A 21 -13.89 1.57 16.08
CA ALA A 21 -15.00 0.63 15.90
C ALA A 21 -16.21 1.02 16.76
N GLU A 22 -17.19 0.15 16.84
CA GLU A 22 -18.36 0.38 17.68
C GLU A 22 -17.96 0.66 19.13
N HIS A 23 -18.64 1.62 19.77
CA HIS A 23 -18.31 2.11 21.12
C HIS A 23 -16.92 2.74 21.25
N ASP A 24 -16.40 3.35 20.18
CA ASP A 24 -15.10 4.01 20.14
C ASP A 24 -13.89 3.10 20.48
N ALA A 25 -14.07 1.77 20.35
CA ALA A 25 -12.99 0.81 20.56
C ALA A 25 -11.89 0.99 19.50
N PRO A 26 -10.65 1.32 19.90
CA PRO A 26 -9.57 1.56 18.95
C PRO A 26 -8.97 0.25 18.41
N ILE A 27 -8.90 0.13 17.11
CA ILE A 27 -8.25 -0.98 16.40
C ILE A 27 -7.10 -0.42 15.57
N PRO A 28 -5.84 -0.50 16.03
CA PRO A 28 -4.69 -0.02 15.29
C PRO A 28 -4.11 -1.10 14.36
N GLY A 29 -3.56 -0.65 13.23
CA GLY A 29 -2.81 -1.49 12.29
C GLY A 29 -3.63 -1.99 11.12
N ALA A 30 -3.05 -1.85 9.91
CA ALA A 30 -3.72 -2.13 8.65
C ALA A 30 -4.24 -3.58 8.55
N MET A 31 -3.44 -4.57 8.98
CA MET A 31 -3.83 -5.98 8.94
C MET A 31 -4.95 -6.30 9.90
N VAL A 32 -4.87 -5.81 11.14
CA VAL A 32 -5.90 -6.05 12.17
C VAL A 32 -7.23 -5.42 11.75
N ILE A 33 -7.19 -4.19 11.23
CA ILE A 33 -8.37 -3.51 10.68
C ILE A 33 -8.96 -4.30 9.51
N ALA A 34 -8.13 -4.81 8.61
CA ALA A 34 -8.59 -5.56 7.44
C ALA A 34 -9.30 -6.86 7.85
N GLU A 35 -8.72 -7.64 8.76
CA GLU A 35 -9.34 -8.87 9.26
C GLU A 35 -10.64 -8.57 10.01
N TYR A 36 -10.64 -7.55 10.88
CA TYR A 36 -11.85 -7.13 11.58
C TYR A 36 -12.98 -6.73 10.61
N LEU A 37 -12.68 -5.96 9.59
CA LEU A 37 -13.68 -5.56 8.59
C LEU A 37 -14.15 -6.74 7.74
N ASP A 38 -13.27 -7.65 7.37
CA ASP A 38 -13.60 -8.85 6.61
C ASP A 38 -14.51 -9.80 7.44
N GLU A 39 -14.22 -9.96 8.73
CA GLU A 39 -15.01 -10.80 9.63
C GLU A 39 -16.39 -10.20 9.96
N THR A 40 -16.44 -8.89 10.16
CA THR A 40 -17.69 -8.21 10.58
C THR A 40 -18.54 -7.73 9.43
N ARG A 41 -17.94 -7.38 8.29
CA ARG A 41 -18.62 -6.80 7.12
C ARG A 41 -18.58 -7.69 5.88
N GLY A 42 -17.68 -8.69 5.83
CA GLY A 42 -17.49 -9.57 4.67
C GLY A 42 -18.77 -10.32 4.28
N ALA A 43 -19.57 -10.74 5.23
CA ALA A 43 -20.87 -11.38 4.98
C ALA A 43 -21.85 -10.46 4.23
N LEU A 44 -21.78 -9.13 4.44
CA LEU A 44 -22.61 -8.13 3.77
C LEU A 44 -22.18 -7.94 2.30
N MET A 45 -20.97 -8.35 1.93
CA MET A 45 -20.41 -8.24 0.58
C MET A 45 -20.75 -9.45 -0.31
N ARG A 46 -21.94 -10.04 -0.14
CA ARG A 46 -22.45 -11.17 -0.92
C ARG A 46 -21.54 -12.42 -0.86
N GLY A 47 -20.98 -12.69 0.31
CA GLY A 47 -20.11 -13.85 0.55
C GLY A 47 -18.72 -13.78 -0.08
N LYS A 48 -18.30 -12.62 -0.58
CA LYS A 48 -16.95 -12.43 -1.14
C LYS A 48 -16.03 -11.81 -0.09
N ARG A 49 -15.56 -12.66 0.81
CA ARG A 49 -14.52 -12.28 1.77
C ARG A 49 -13.18 -12.07 1.05
N LEU A 50 -12.38 -11.14 1.56
CA LEU A 50 -11.02 -10.87 1.06
C LEU A 50 -9.96 -11.77 1.73
N PHE A 51 -10.33 -12.44 2.82
CA PHE A 51 -9.55 -13.51 3.43
C PHE A 51 -10.26 -14.85 3.23
N ALA A 52 -9.51 -15.85 2.76
CA ALA A 52 -10.04 -17.19 2.53
C ALA A 52 -10.40 -17.89 3.84
N ASP A 53 -11.38 -18.81 3.79
CA ASP A 53 -11.71 -19.68 4.91
C ASP A 53 -10.70 -20.82 5.08
N ASP A 54 -10.11 -21.28 3.99
CA ASP A 54 -9.03 -22.28 4.02
C ASP A 54 -7.78 -21.73 4.72
N PRO A 55 -7.20 -22.43 5.69
CA PRO A 55 -6.04 -21.95 6.45
C PRO A 55 -4.78 -21.75 5.61
N PHE A 56 -4.56 -22.58 4.58
CA PHE A 56 -3.40 -22.46 3.72
C PHE A 56 -3.50 -21.26 2.78
N GLU A 57 -4.66 -21.07 2.15
CA GLU A 57 -4.92 -19.89 1.32
C GLU A 57 -4.85 -18.60 2.17
N ARG A 58 -5.41 -18.63 3.38
CA ARG A 58 -5.32 -17.50 4.32
C ARG A 58 -3.88 -17.18 4.73
N ALA A 59 -3.06 -18.20 4.94
CA ALA A 59 -1.64 -18.01 5.25
C ALA A 59 -0.91 -17.34 4.08
N GLU A 60 -1.21 -17.72 2.83
CA GLU A 60 -0.62 -17.10 1.64
C GLU A 60 -1.06 -15.62 1.52
N ILE A 61 -2.32 -15.29 1.77
CA ILE A 61 -2.81 -13.91 1.80
C ILE A 61 -2.03 -13.10 2.84
N ARG A 62 -1.92 -13.60 4.08
CA ARG A 62 -1.20 -12.92 5.16
C ARG A 62 0.29 -12.75 4.84
N ARG A 63 0.94 -13.76 4.27
CA ARG A 63 2.34 -13.70 3.84
C ARG A 63 2.57 -12.59 2.81
N LEU A 64 1.67 -12.44 1.83
CA LEU A 64 1.76 -11.37 0.85
C LEU A 64 1.45 -9.99 1.44
N CYS A 65 0.48 -9.90 2.35
CA CYS A 65 0.25 -8.67 3.09
C CYS A 65 1.50 -8.23 3.88
N GLU A 66 2.16 -9.16 4.56
CA GLU A 66 3.43 -8.88 5.26
C GLU A 66 4.52 -8.44 4.28
N TRP A 67 4.61 -9.07 3.10
CA TRP A 67 5.53 -8.65 2.06
C TRP A 67 5.35 -7.19 1.66
N TYR A 68 4.10 -6.73 1.44
CA TYR A 68 3.85 -5.37 0.95
C TYR A 68 3.75 -4.33 2.06
N LEU A 69 3.09 -4.65 3.18
CA LEU A 69 2.85 -3.69 4.26
C LEU A 69 4.01 -3.58 5.25
N VAL A 70 4.90 -4.59 5.30
CA VAL A 70 6.03 -4.59 6.23
C VAL A 70 7.35 -4.55 5.48
N LYS A 71 7.65 -5.57 4.65
CA LYS A 71 8.95 -5.65 3.96
C LYS A 71 9.10 -4.55 2.91
N CYS A 72 8.15 -4.40 2.01
CA CYS A 72 8.20 -3.35 0.97
C CYS A 72 8.15 -1.95 1.60
N GLU A 73 7.37 -1.78 2.67
CA GLU A 73 7.35 -0.53 3.42
C GLU A 73 8.72 -0.19 3.99
N ALA A 74 9.36 -1.12 4.67
CA ALA A 74 10.66 -0.92 5.29
C ALA A 74 11.80 -0.69 4.28
N GLU A 75 11.76 -1.38 3.14
CA GLU A 75 12.84 -1.35 2.14
C GLU A 75 12.66 -0.27 1.06
N VAL A 76 11.43 0.19 0.84
CA VAL A 76 11.09 1.06 -0.30
C VAL A 76 10.20 2.23 0.08
N THR A 77 8.91 1.99 0.38
CA THR A 77 7.93 3.08 0.39
C THR A 77 8.18 4.08 1.51
N ARG A 78 8.63 3.64 2.68
CA ARG A 78 9.04 4.52 3.78
C ARG A 78 10.12 5.51 3.35
N HIS A 79 11.14 5.03 2.65
CA HIS A 79 12.26 5.86 2.19
C HIS A 79 11.81 6.83 1.09
N MET A 80 11.04 6.34 0.12
CA MET A 80 10.53 7.17 -0.97
C MET A 80 9.62 8.29 -0.44
N VAL A 81 8.66 7.95 0.42
CA VAL A 81 7.74 8.93 1.00
C VAL A 81 8.49 9.90 1.94
N ARG A 82 9.41 9.39 2.78
CA ARG A 82 10.20 10.26 3.64
C ARG A 82 11.00 11.28 2.83
N GLU A 83 11.76 10.82 1.85
CA GLU A 83 12.70 11.68 1.13
C GLU A 83 12.00 12.60 0.12
N ARG A 84 10.96 12.12 -0.58
CA ARG A 84 10.32 12.89 -1.66
C ARG A 84 9.08 13.67 -1.22
N VAL A 85 8.42 13.25 -0.15
CA VAL A 85 7.18 13.87 0.32
C VAL A 85 7.42 14.63 1.63
N PHE A 86 7.83 13.94 2.68
CA PHE A 86 7.87 14.56 4.01
C PHE A 86 9.06 15.50 4.19
N LYS A 87 10.26 15.10 3.82
CA LYS A 87 11.47 15.86 4.07
C LYS A 87 11.45 17.28 3.44
N PRO A 88 10.94 17.49 2.21
CA PRO A 88 10.75 18.82 1.67
C PRO A 88 9.72 19.70 2.43
N MET A 89 8.76 19.06 3.10
CA MET A 89 7.69 19.75 3.85
C MET A 89 8.03 19.97 5.32
N MET A 90 9.03 19.25 5.84
CA MET A 90 9.42 19.33 7.26
C MET A 90 10.34 20.53 7.53
N PRO A 91 10.23 21.17 8.71
CA PRO A 91 11.22 22.13 9.16
C PRO A 91 12.63 21.50 9.25
N ALA A 92 13.65 22.28 8.90
CA ALA A 92 15.05 21.83 8.97
C ALA A 92 15.46 21.38 10.39
N SER A 93 14.90 22.00 11.42
CA SER A 93 15.15 21.68 12.84
C SER A 93 14.75 20.26 13.25
N ILE A 94 13.89 19.57 12.45
CA ILE A 94 13.43 18.20 12.72
C ILE A 94 13.77 17.24 11.57
N GLY A 95 14.78 17.58 10.76
CA GLY A 95 15.30 16.73 9.71
C GLY A 95 14.70 16.95 8.32
N GLY A 96 14.07 18.12 8.10
CA GLY A 96 13.64 18.55 6.76
C GLY A 96 14.82 19.02 5.90
N GLY A 97 14.57 19.16 4.60
CA GLY A 97 15.55 19.61 3.62
C GLY A 97 15.49 18.86 2.30
N SER A 98 16.58 18.88 1.55
CA SER A 98 16.67 18.18 0.28
C SER A 98 16.66 16.65 0.44
N PRO A 99 16.09 15.92 -0.52
CA PRO A 99 16.13 14.46 -0.54
C PRO A 99 17.57 13.91 -0.55
N GLU A 100 17.79 12.81 0.17
CA GLU A 100 19.08 12.12 0.22
C GLU A 100 19.23 11.16 -0.97
N ALA A 101 20.15 11.49 -1.88
CA ALA A 101 20.35 10.73 -3.12
C ALA A 101 20.77 9.27 -2.88
N ALA A 102 21.53 8.99 -1.81
CA ALA A 102 21.96 7.63 -1.47
C ALA A 102 20.77 6.76 -1.04
N ALA A 103 19.90 7.29 -0.17
CA ALA A 103 18.68 6.61 0.27
C ALA A 103 17.73 6.31 -0.91
N LEU A 104 17.53 7.28 -1.80
CA LEU A 104 16.70 7.08 -2.99
C LEU A 104 17.29 6.05 -3.95
N ARG A 105 18.62 6.02 -4.16
CA ARG A 105 19.25 5.00 -5.02
C ARG A 105 19.08 3.59 -4.43
N ALA A 106 19.26 3.43 -3.12
CA ALA A 106 19.05 2.14 -2.46
C ALA A 106 17.59 1.68 -2.58
N ALA A 107 16.64 2.56 -2.29
CA ALA A 107 15.22 2.26 -2.42
C ALA A 107 14.83 1.88 -3.85
N ARG A 108 15.33 2.58 -4.89
CA ARG A 108 15.13 2.21 -6.32
C ARG A 108 15.69 0.83 -6.67
N GLY A 109 16.83 0.45 -6.07
CA GLY A 109 17.34 -0.91 -6.19
C GLY A 109 16.35 -1.95 -5.70
N ASN A 110 15.73 -1.69 -4.54
CA ASN A 110 14.74 -2.56 -3.94
C ASN A 110 13.39 -2.54 -4.70
N VAL A 111 12.96 -1.40 -5.28
CA VAL A 111 11.77 -1.35 -6.15
C VAL A 111 11.85 -2.43 -7.23
N ARG A 112 12.99 -2.56 -7.90
CA ARG A 112 13.17 -3.57 -8.95
C ARG A 112 12.96 -5.00 -8.45
N GLN A 113 13.40 -5.31 -7.22
CA GLN A 113 13.20 -6.65 -6.64
C GLN A 113 11.73 -6.91 -6.33
N HIS A 114 11.04 -5.93 -5.71
CA HIS A 114 9.62 -6.06 -5.41
C HIS A 114 8.78 -6.14 -6.67
N MET A 115 9.09 -5.35 -7.70
CA MET A 115 8.36 -5.39 -8.97
C MET A 115 8.60 -6.67 -9.77
N LYS A 116 9.81 -7.24 -9.76
CA LYS A 116 10.08 -8.57 -10.34
C LYS A 116 9.23 -9.65 -9.68
N TYR A 117 9.14 -9.62 -8.34
CA TYR A 117 8.33 -10.59 -7.61
C TYR A 117 6.83 -10.40 -7.89
N THR A 118 6.33 -9.16 -7.87
CA THR A 118 4.95 -8.85 -8.23
C THR A 118 4.62 -9.31 -9.65
N ASN A 119 5.50 -9.04 -10.62
CA ASN A 119 5.32 -9.46 -12.00
C ASN A 119 5.30 -10.99 -12.14
N TRP A 120 6.15 -11.69 -11.40
CA TRP A 120 6.13 -13.16 -11.38
C TRP A 120 4.81 -13.70 -10.81
N LEU A 121 4.32 -13.15 -9.69
CA LEU A 121 3.03 -13.53 -9.11
C LEU A 121 1.89 -13.32 -10.12
N ALA A 122 1.82 -12.13 -10.72
CA ALA A 122 0.78 -11.76 -11.67
C ALA A 122 0.84 -12.57 -12.99
N ALA A 123 2.03 -13.00 -13.40
CA ALA A 123 2.19 -13.86 -14.59
C ALA A 123 1.74 -15.31 -14.37
N ASN A 124 1.70 -15.76 -13.12
CA ASN A 124 1.39 -17.16 -12.78
C ASN A 124 0.05 -17.34 -12.06
N ARG A 125 -0.67 -16.25 -11.77
CA ARG A 125 -1.92 -16.25 -10.99
C ARG A 125 -2.89 -15.22 -11.55
N ASP A 126 -4.16 -15.43 -11.39
CA ASP A 126 -5.18 -14.43 -11.77
C ASP A 126 -5.13 -13.19 -10.87
N TRP A 127 -4.94 -13.39 -9.55
CA TRP A 127 -4.67 -12.38 -8.54
C TRP A 127 -3.47 -12.82 -7.72
N LEU A 128 -2.84 -11.89 -6.98
CA LEU A 128 -1.53 -12.17 -6.37
C LEU A 128 -1.53 -13.38 -5.41
N ALA A 129 -2.64 -13.63 -4.70
CA ALA A 129 -2.74 -14.77 -3.78
C ALA A 129 -3.45 -15.99 -4.36
N GLY A 130 -4.05 -15.92 -5.57
CA GLY A 130 -4.79 -17.04 -6.12
C GLY A 130 -5.78 -16.65 -7.23
N PRO A 131 -6.88 -17.41 -7.41
CA PRO A 131 -7.81 -17.20 -8.51
C PRO A 131 -8.78 -16.01 -8.29
N SER A 132 -8.89 -15.51 -7.08
CA SER A 132 -9.80 -14.42 -6.73
C SER A 132 -9.04 -13.26 -6.08
N ILE A 133 -9.60 -12.05 -6.21
CA ILE A 133 -9.07 -10.88 -5.52
C ILE A 133 -9.13 -11.07 -4.00
N THR A 134 -8.05 -10.71 -3.33
CA THR A 134 -7.89 -10.86 -1.88
C THR A 134 -7.36 -9.56 -1.25
N TYR A 135 -7.24 -9.55 0.07
CA TYR A 135 -6.61 -8.42 0.74
C TYR A 135 -5.13 -8.24 0.37
N ALA A 136 -4.45 -9.30 -0.09
CA ALA A 136 -3.09 -9.21 -0.61
C ALA A 136 -2.99 -8.26 -1.81
N ASP A 137 -4.00 -8.27 -2.69
CA ASP A 137 -4.06 -7.36 -3.84
C ASP A 137 -4.28 -5.91 -3.41
N MET A 138 -5.09 -5.69 -2.36
CA MET A 138 -5.29 -4.35 -1.80
C MET A 138 -4.01 -3.82 -1.17
N ALA A 139 -3.31 -4.64 -0.39
CA ALA A 139 -2.04 -4.30 0.25
C ALA A 139 -0.95 -3.98 -0.79
N ALA A 140 -0.81 -4.83 -1.80
CA ALA A 140 0.12 -4.64 -2.91
C ALA A 140 -0.23 -3.38 -3.71
N GLY A 141 -1.50 -3.20 -4.05
CA GLY A 141 -1.98 -2.05 -4.81
C GLY A 141 -1.72 -0.74 -4.10
N ALA A 142 -1.93 -0.67 -2.78
CA ALA A 142 -1.63 0.51 -1.99
C ALA A 142 -0.12 0.84 -2.00
N ALA A 143 0.74 -0.15 -1.79
CA ALA A 143 2.19 0.04 -1.82
C ALA A 143 2.70 0.47 -3.21
N ILE A 144 2.21 -0.19 -4.26
CA ILE A 144 2.58 0.10 -5.65
C ILE A 144 2.03 1.46 -6.10
N SER A 145 0.84 1.86 -5.64
CA SER A 145 0.26 3.17 -5.94
C SER A 145 1.15 4.33 -5.50
N ILE A 146 1.86 4.19 -4.38
CA ILE A 146 2.84 5.19 -3.93
C ILE A 146 3.98 5.31 -4.95
N LEU A 147 4.50 4.19 -5.41
CA LEU A 147 5.63 4.14 -6.36
C LEU A 147 5.22 4.63 -7.75
N ASP A 148 4.02 4.28 -8.18
CA ASP A 148 3.41 4.75 -9.43
C ASP A 148 3.19 6.26 -9.40
N TYR A 149 2.59 6.78 -8.31
CA TYR A 149 2.42 8.22 -8.07
C TYR A 149 3.73 9.00 -8.23
N LEU A 150 4.81 8.44 -7.68
CA LEU A 150 6.14 9.05 -7.68
C LEU A 150 6.93 8.80 -8.97
N GLY A 151 6.43 7.99 -9.91
CA GLY A 151 7.12 7.66 -11.15
C GLY A 151 8.36 6.80 -10.95
N GLU A 152 8.33 5.88 -10.01
CA GLU A 152 9.48 5.04 -9.65
C GLU A 152 9.40 3.63 -10.28
N ILE A 153 8.42 3.37 -11.16
CA ILE A 153 8.20 2.08 -11.82
C ILE A 153 8.32 2.24 -13.34
N GLU A 154 9.24 1.47 -13.93
CA GLU A 154 9.35 1.30 -15.38
C GLU A 154 8.39 0.17 -15.82
N TRP A 155 7.12 0.52 -16.05
CA TRP A 155 6.05 -0.46 -16.29
C TRP A 155 6.31 -1.40 -17.47
N ASN A 156 7.06 -0.98 -18.48
CA ASN A 156 7.41 -1.81 -19.64
C ASN A 156 8.25 -3.04 -19.25
N ASP A 157 8.97 -2.97 -18.13
CA ASP A 157 9.75 -4.10 -17.61
C ASP A 157 8.90 -5.16 -16.87
N TYR A 158 7.64 -4.82 -16.56
CA TYR A 158 6.75 -5.63 -15.71
C TYR A 158 5.35 -5.79 -16.29
N PRO A 159 5.19 -6.37 -17.51
CA PRO A 159 3.91 -6.36 -18.22
C PRO A 159 2.78 -7.06 -17.45
N ALA A 160 3.04 -8.21 -16.81
CA ALA A 160 2.00 -8.91 -16.05
C ALA A 160 1.57 -8.14 -14.79
N ALA A 161 2.51 -7.48 -14.10
CA ALA A 161 2.20 -6.61 -12.97
C ALA A 161 1.41 -5.37 -13.43
N ARG A 162 1.72 -4.83 -14.60
CA ARG A 162 0.98 -3.70 -15.20
C ARG A 162 -0.47 -4.09 -15.46
N ASP A 163 -0.71 -5.22 -16.11
CA ASP A 163 -2.06 -5.71 -16.43
C ASP A 163 -2.86 -6.01 -15.15
N TRP A 164 -2.23 -6.61 -14.14
CA TRP A 164 -2.84 -6.83 -12.84
C TRP A 164 -3.20 -5.49 -12.16
N TYR A 165 -2.28 -4.53 -12.18
CA TYR A 165 -2.48 -3.23 -11.55
C TYR A 165 -3.55 -2.40 -12.26
N ALA A 166 -3.63 -2.43 -13.60
CA ALA A 166 -4.70 -1.80 -14.38
C ALA A 166 -6.07 -2.36 -13.99
N ARG A 167 -6.20 -3.69 -13.85
CA ARG A 167 -7.45 -4.33 -13.36
C ARG A 167 -7.82 -3.86 -11.94
N LEU A 168 -6.82 -3.61 -11.08
CA LEU A 168 -7.06 -3.11 -9.74
C LEU A 168 -7.48 -1.63 -9.75
N LYS A 169 -6.78 -0.78 -10.53
CA LYS A 169 -7.10 0.64 -10.71
C LYS A 169 -8.51 0.88 -11.25
N SER A 170 -8.98 0.02 -12.16
CA SER A 170 -10.32 0.11 -12.75
C SER A 170 -11.45 -0.14 -11.75
N ARG A 171 -11.16 -0.72 -10.58
CA ARG A 171 -12.20 -1.00 -9.57
C ARG A 171 -12.72 0.28 -8.91
N PRO A 172 -14.04 0.42 -8.73
CA PRO A 172 -14.63 1.60 -8.11
C PRO A 172 -14.05 1.94 -6.73
N ALA A 173 -13.71 0.92 -5.93
CA ALA A 173 -13.12 1.09 -4.61
C ALA A 173 -11.68 1.65 -4.64
N PHE A 174 -10.96 1.54 -5.75
CA PHE A 174 -9.60 2.05 -5.90
C PHE A 174 -9.56 3.48 -6.48
N ARG A 175 -10.61 3.90 -7.19
CA ARG A 175 -10.68 5.21 -7.86
C ARG A 175 -10.44 6.42 -6.94
N PRO A 176 -10.96 6.46 -5.70
CA PRO A 176 -10.69 7.59 -4.80
C PRO A 176 -9.20 7.81 -4.57
N LEU A 177 -8.41 6.74 -4.46
CA LEU A 177 -6.95 6.83 -4.28
C LEU A 177 -6.28 7.55 -5.47
N LEU A 178 -6.76 7.32 -6.70
CA LEU A 178 -6.21 7.93 -7.92
C LEU A 178 -6.49 9.44 -8.02
N THR A 179 -7.44 9.96 -7.25
CA THR A 179 -7.77 11.39 -7.22
C THR A 179 -7.02 12.17 -6.15
N GLU A 180 -6.44 11.47 -5.17
CA GLU A 180 -5.66 12.09 -4.09
C GLU A 180 -4.43 12.82 -4.64
N ARG A 181 -4.06 13.93 -4.00
CA ARG A 181 -2.94 14.77 -4.41
C ARG A 181 -2.10 15.16 -3.22
N VAL A 182 -0.79 15.00 -3.37
CA VAL A 182 0.18 15.52 -2.41
C VAL A 182 0.46 16.98 -2.75
N GLN A 183 0.34 17.86 -1.75
CA GLN A 183 0.58 19.28 -1.95
C GLN A 183 2.00 19.54 -2.45
N GLY A 184 2.13 20.25 -3.57
CA GLY A 184 3.43 20.60 -4.16
C GLY A 184 4.15 19.46 -4.88
N LEU A 185 3.56 18.27 -4.97
CA LEU A 185 4.12 17.12 -5.67
C LEU A 185 3.01 16.44 -6.50
N PRO A 186 2.79 16.85 -7.76
CA PRO A 186 1.82 16.18 -8.62
C PRO A 186 2.27 14.77 -8.99
N PRO A 187 1.33 13.84 -9.25
CA PRO A 187 1.69 12.51 -9.74
C PRO A 187 2.22 12.58 -11.17
N VAL A 188 2.84 11.50 -11.60
CA VAL A 188 3.16 11.30 -13.03
C VAL A 188 1.88 11.26 -13.87
N SER A 189 2.00 11.61 -15.16
CA SER A 189 0.84 11.85 -16.04
C SER A 189 -0.09 10.64 -16.19
N HIS A 190 0.45 9.43 -16.21
CA HIS A 190 -0.33 8.18 -16.35
C HIS A 190 -0.98 7.69 -15.05
N TYR A 191 -0.61 8.25 -13.89
CA TYR A 191 -1.11 7.77 -12.60
C TYR A 191 -2.65 7.74 -12.47
N PRO A 192 -3.40 8.79 -12.88
CA PRO A 192 -4.86 8.77 -12.79
C PRO A 192 -5.55 7.91 -13.85
N ASP A 193 -4.83 7.49 -14.90
CA ASP A 193 -5.38 6.65 -15.96
C ASP A 193 -5.45 5.18 -15.51
N PRO A 194 -6.63 4.54 -15.47
CA PRO A 194 -6.74 3.14 -15.12
C PRO A 194 -6.17 2.19 -16.18
N ASP A 195 -6.06 2.64 -17.44
CA ASP A 195 -5.69 1.80 -18.60
C ASP A 195 -4.31 2.13 -19.17
N PHE A 196 -3.43 2.73 -18.39
CA PHE A 196 -2.11 3.24 -18.80
C PHE A 196 -1.15 2.19 -19.37
#